data_aa61eb230b81d783d183c48951d35d51
#
_entry.id   aa61eb230b81d783d183c48951d35d51
#
_cell.length_a   1.000
_cell.length_b   1.000
_cell.length_c   1.000
_cell.angle_alpha   90.00
_cell.angle_beta   90.00
_cell.angle_gamma   90.00
#
_symmetry.space_group_name_H-M   'P 1'
#
loop_
_entity.id
_entity.type
_entity.pdbx_description
1 polymer ?
#
loop_
_entity_poly.entity_id
_entity_poly.type
_entity_poly.pdbx_seq_one_letter_code
_entity_poly.pdbx_strand_id
1 'polypeptide(L)'
;MTVLKIMCGIPGAGKTTYIEAHKKPTDMVISRDLIRQSCSSPGIPYFSKENEVFYLLCQAINNTLLPPSCDTVWVDATHLNHGSRNKLISNIWATKFEKIVFVCIETPLEVCLERNAARDSRTRVPESAIKSMYESYKRPTLNEFDYLNVEIEVIK
;
A
#
# COMPACT_ATOMS: atom_id res chain seq x y z
N MET A 1 -10.89 19.00 -0.51
CA MET A 1 -10.47 17.97 0.47
C MET A 1 -9.95 16.75 -0.26
N THR A 2 -8.97 16.10 0.30
CA THR A 2 -8.30 14.95 -0.35
C THR A 2 -8.75 13.63 0.28
N VAL A 3 -9.09 12.66 -0.56
CA VAL A 3 -9.40 11.28 -0.12
C VAL A 3 -8.13 10.44 -0.20
N LEU A 4 -7.84 9.69 0.84
CA LEU A 4 -6.71 8.77 0.88
C LEU A 4 -7.21 7.33 0.68
N LYS A 5 -6.80 6.71 -0.42
CA LYS A 5 -7.11 5.30 -0.71
C LYS A 5 -5.89 4.43 -0.44
N ILE A 6 -6.03 3.54 0.52
CA ILE A 6 -4.95 2.66 0.97
C ILE A 6 -5.24 1.26 0.49
N MET A 7 -4.34 0.74 -0.36
CA MET A 7 -4.47 -0.63 -0.87
C MET A 7 -4.11 -1.64 0.21
N CYS A 8 -4.86 -2.72 0.28
CA CYS A 8 -4.61 -3.83 1.19
C CYS A 8 -4.60 -5.13 0.38
N GLY A 9 -3.52 -5.90 0.49
CA GLY A 9 -3.40 -7.16 -0.23
C GLY A 9 -1.95 -7.63 -0.28
N ILE A 10 -1.77 -8.92 -0.47
CA ILE A 10 -0.44 -9.54 -0.54
C ILE A 10 0.27 -9.19 -1.86
N PRO A 11 1.59 -9.37 -1.94
CA PRO A 11 2.30 -9.19 -3.21
C PRO A 11 1.70 -10.07 -4.31
N GLY A 12 1.55 -9.51 -5.50
CA GLY A 12 0.95 -10.23 -6.63
C GLY A 12 -0.57 -10.22 -6.68
N ALA A 13 -1.24 -9.55 -5.75
CA ALA A 13 -2.70 -9.50 -5.72
C ALA A 13 -3.33 -8.67 -6.86
N GLY A 14 -2.54 -7.77 -7.47
CA GLY A 14 -3.03 -6.90 -8.53
C GLY A 14 -3.37 -5.49 -8.08
N LYS A 15 -2.79 -5.05 -6.99
CA LYS A 15 -3.01 -3.69 -6.44
C LYS A 15 -2.65 -2.60 -7.44
N THR A 16 -1.46 -2.68 -8.02
CA THR A 16 -0.98 -1.70 -9.00
C THR A 16 -1.89 -1.67 -10.22
N THR A 17 -2.28 -2.83 -10.72
CA THR A 17 -3.20 -2.94 -11.87
C THR A 17 -4.55 -2.30 -11.57
N TYR A 18 -5.07 -2.52 -10.37
CA TYR A 18 -6.33 -1.91 -9.95
C TYR A 18 -6.25 -0.39 -9.94
N ILE A 19 -5.16 0.16 -9.37
CA ILE A 19 -4.94 1.61 -9.33
C ILE A 19 -4.89 2.18 -10.75
N GLU A 20 -4.10 1.57 -11.62
CA GLU A 20 -3.95 2.04 -13.01
C GLU A 20 -5.28 2.04 -13.77
N ALA A 21 -6.17 1.08 -13.48
CA ALA A 21 -7.47 1.00 -14.12
C ALA A 21 -8.50 2.01 -13.58
N HIS A 22 -8.30 2.52 -12.36
CA HIS A 22 -9.30 3.34 -11.67
C HIS A 22 -8.87 4.77 -11.37
N LYS A 23 -7.56 5.05 -11.39
CA LYS A 23 -7.08 6.40 -11.08
C LYS A 23 -7.49 7.40 -12.17
N LYS A 24 -7.69 8.65 -11.75
CA LYS A 24 -7.91 9.78 -12.66
C LYS A 24 -6.56 10.43 -12.95
N PRO A 25 -6.42 11.18 -14.08
CA PRO A 25 -5.17 11.88 -14.41
C PRO A 25 -4.68 12.84 -13.31
N THR A 26 -5.60 13.38 -12.51
CA THR A 26 -5.28 14.31 -11.43
C THR A 26 -4.95 13.63 -10.11
N ASP A 27 -5.10 12.30 -10.02
CA ASP A 27 -4.80 11.57 -8.79
C ASP A 27 -3.28 11.41 -8.62
N MET A 28 -2.85 11.30 -7.37
CA MET A 28 -1.47 10.96 -7.03
C MET A 28 -1.38 9.51 -6.60
N VAL A 29 -0.31 8.84 -7.02
CA VAL A 29 -0.04 7.45 -6.62
C VAL A 29 1.30 7.41 -5.91
N ILE A 30 1.29 6.87 -4.69
CA ILE A 30 2.49 6.68 -3.90
C ILE A 30 2.72 5.17 -3.77
N SER A 31 3.79 4.68 -4.38
CA SER A 31 4.14 3.26 -4.41
C SER A 31 5.32 2.98 -3.49
N ARG A 32 5.11 2.13 -2.51
CA ARG A 32 6.19 1.69 -1.62
C ARG A 32 7.30 1.01 -2.41
N ASP A 33 6.94 0.25 -3.44
CA ASP A 33 7.92 -0.46 -4.25
C ASP A 33 8.78 0.50 -5.07
N LEU A 34 8.19 1.55 -5.64
CA LEU A 34 8.95 2.58 -6.35
C LEU A 34 9.88 3.35 -5.41
N ILE A 35 9.43 3.63 -4.20
CA ILE A 35 10.29 4.25 -3.17
C ILE A 35 11.46 3.32 -2.84
N ARG A 36 11.18 2.02 -2.68
CA ARG A 36 12.21 1.02 -2.40
C ARG A 36 13.24 0.97 -3.53
N GLN A 37 12.79 1.02 -4.77
CA GLN A 37 13.69 1.07 -5.93
C GLN A 37 14.60 2.30 -5.88
N SER A 38 14.08 3.46 -5.50
CA SER A 38 14.87 4.68 -5.40
C SER A 38 15.92 4.63 -4.27
N CYS A 39 15.70 3.81 -3.27
CA CYS A 39 16.64 3.59 -2.16
C CYS A 39 17.66 2.49 -2.45
N SER A 40 17.48 1.74 -3.54
CA SER A 40 18.32 0.60 -3.84
C SER A 40 19.55 1.01 -4.66
N SER A 41 20.63 0.23 -4.55
CA SER A 41 21.85 0.41 -5.35
C SER A 41 22.48 -0.96 -5.60
N PRO A 42 23.37 -1.08 -6.65
CA PRO A 42 24.05 -2.34 -6.90
C PRO A 42 24.81 -2.84 -5.67
N GLY A 43 24.70 -4.12 -5.38
CA GLY A 43 25.36 -4.74 -4.22
C GLY A 43 24.65 -4.60 -2.90
N ILE A 44 23.56 -3.83 -2.84
CA ILE A 44 22.74 -3.69 -1.62
C ILE A 44 21.48 -4.55 -1.78
N PRO A 45 21.16 -5.41 -0.80
CA PRO A 45 19.92 -6.21 -0.87
C PRO A 45 18.68 -5.34 -1.02
N TYR A 46 17.79 -5.72 -1.93
CA TYR A 46 16.63 -4.89 -2.32
C TYR A 46 15.73 -4.54 -1.13
N PHE A 47 15.52 -5.48 -0.21
CA PHE A 47 14.63 -5.29 0.94
C PHE A 47 15.34 -4.87 2.23
N SER A 48 16.58 -4.37 2.15
CA SER A 48 17.40 -4.07 3.34
C SER A 48 17.15 -2.70 3.97
N LYS A 49 16.40 -1.82 3.30
CA LYS A 49 16.21 -0.43 3.75
C LYS A 49 14.76 -0.10 4.09
N GLU A 50 14.03 -1.07 4.67
CA GLU A 50 12.59 -0.94 4.89
C GLU A 50 12.21 0.18 5.86
N ASN A 51 13.03 0.50 6.85
CA ASN A 51 12.76 1.61 7.75
C ASN A 51 12.83 2.96 7.02
N GLU A 52 13.82 3.14 6.15
CA GLU A 52 13.95 4.36 5.32
C GLU A 52 12.79 4.45 4.32
N VAL A 53 12.45 3.33 3.70
CA VAL A 53 11.33 3.25 2.75
C VAL A 53 10.03 3.65 3.42
N PHE A 54 9.77 3.15 4.63
CA PHE A 54 8.57 3.50 5.38
C PHE A 54 8.52 4.98 5.74
N TYR A 55 9.64 5.53 6.20
CA TYR A 55 9.73 6.95 6.52
C TYR A 55 9.41 7.83 5.29
N LEU A 56 10.01 7.51 4.15
CA LEU A 56 9.77 8.25 2.91
C LEU A 56 8.34 8.10 2.41
N LEU A 57 7.74 6.92 2.60
CA LEU A 57 6.34 6.67 2.27
C LEU A 57 5.43 7.61 3.06
N CYS A 58 5.62 7.69 4.37
CA CYS A 58 4.83 8.55 5.24
C CYS A 58 5.00 10.03 4.88
N GLN A 59 6.23 10.46 4.59
CA GLN A 59 6.48 11.84 4.17
C GLN A 59 5.80 12.14 2.83
N ALA A 60 5.87 11.23 1.87
CA ALA A 60 5.23 11.41 0.58
C ALA A 60 3.71 11.57 0.73
N ILE A 61 3.09 10.76 1.59
CA ILE A 61 1.65 10.85 1.86
C ILE A 61 1.31 12.22 2.47
N ASN A 62 2.05 12.65 3.49
CA ASN A 62 1.80 13.95 4.12
C ASN A 62 1.99 15.10 3.14
N ASN A 63 2.98 15.03 2.28
CA ASN A 63 3.28 16.08 1.30
C ASN A 63 2.15 16.26 0.28
N THR A 64 1.32 15.25 0.04
CA THR A 64 0.17 15.38 -0.87
C THR A 64 -0.88 16.36 -0.36
N LEU A 65 -0.85 16.69 0.92
CA LEU A 65 -1.77 17.66 1.54
C LEU A 65 -1.34 19.10 1.31
N LEU A 66 -0.10 19.32 0.87
CA LEU A 66 0.42 20.66 0.59
C LEU A 66 -0.12 21.15 -0.75
N PRO A 67 -0.42 22.47 -0.89
CA PRO A 67 -0.91 23.03 -2.15
C PRO A 67 0.12 22.89 -3.28
N PRO A 68 -0.32 22.63 -4.52
CA PRO A 68 -1.68 22.28 -4.91
C PRO A 68 -2.05 20.87 -4.51
N SER A 69 -3.16 20.70 -3.78
CA SER A 69 -3.62 19.39 -3.37
C SER A 69 -4.42 18.69 -4.51
N CYS A 70 -4.45 17.37 -4.49
CA CYS A 70 -5.24 16.58 -5.44
C CYS A 70 -6.49 16.02 -4.77
N ASP A 71 -7.41 15.48 -5.57
CA ASP A 71 -8.67 14.95 -5.04
C ASP A 71 -8.48 13.59 -4.36
N THR A 72 -7.63 12.75 -4.93
CA THR A 72 -7.41 11.40 -4.44
C THR A 72 -5.93 11.05 -4.45
N VAL A 73 -5.47 10.43 -3.36
CA VAL A 73 -4.13 9.86 -3.24
C VAL A 73 -4.27 8.35 -3.06
N TRP A 74 -3.57 7.59 -3.89
CA TRP A 74 -3.51 6.14 -3.80
C TRP A 74 -2.20 5.71 -3.15
N VAL A 75 -2.27 4.82 -2.16
CA VAL A 75 -1.08 4.27 -1.51
C VAL A 75 -0.99 2.78 -1.87
N ASP A 76 0.02 2.45 -2.68
CA ASP A 76 0.25 1.10 -3.17
C ASP A 76 1.28 0.39 -2.30
N ALA A 77 0.80 -0.36 -1.33
CA ALA A 77 1.59 -1.20 -0.43
C ALA A 77 0.67 -2.31 0.13
N THR A 78 1.20 -3.19 0.96
CA THR A 78 0.46 -4.39 1.38
C THR A 78 -0.61 -4.16 2.45
N HIS A 79 -0.31 -3.44 3.52
CA HIS A 79 -1.23 -3.10 4.62
C HIS A 79 -2.09 -4.29 5.10
N LEU A 80 -1.42 -5.38 5.48
CA LEU A 80 -2.01 -6.72 5.64
C LEU A 80 -2.97 -6.87 6.80
N ASN A 81 -2.77 -6.16 7.90
CA ASN A 81 -3.52 -6.35 9.13
C ASN A 81 -3.64 -5.05 9.91
N HIS A 82 -4.34 -5.11 11.05
CA HIS A 82 -4.52 -3.92 11.90
C HIS A 82 -3.18 -3.30 12.32
N GLY A 83 -2.20 -4.12 12.68
CA GLY A 83 -0.89 -3.62 13.11
C GLY A 83 -0.20 -2.80 12.04
N SER A 84 -0.15 -3.29 10.80
CA SER A 84 0.48 -2.58 9.69
C SER A 84 -0.30 -1.32 9.31
N ARG A 85 -1.63 -1.38 9.31
CA ARG A 85 -2.47 -0.22 9.03
C ARG A 85 -2.35 0.82 10.14
N ASN A 86 -2.34 0.39 11.41
CA ASN A 86 -2.16 1.30 12.53
C ASN A 86 -0.79 1.99 12.51
N LYS A 87 0.25 1.25 12.11
CA LYS A 87 1.59 1.83 11.97
C LYS A 87 1.59 2.96 10.93
N LEU A 88 0.92 2.75 9.80
CA LEU A 88 0.81 3.80 8.77
C LEU A 88 -0.01 4.99 9.30
N ILE A 89 -1.22 4.73 9.78
CA ILE A 89 -2.14 5.79 10.24
C ILE A 89 -1.54 6.63 11.35
N SER A 90 -0.77 6.02 12.24
CA SER A 90 -0.13 6.72 13.36
C SER A 90 1.05 7.60 12.93
N ASN A 91 1.59 7.40 11.73
CA ASN A 91 2.76 8.10 11.25
C ASN A 91 2.46 9.06 10.08
N ILE A 92 1.19 9.28 9.76
CA ILE A 92 0.77 10.24 8.75
C ILE A 92 -0.26 11.19 9.37
N TRP A 93 -0.56 12.28 8.65
CA TRP A 93 -1.57 13.25 9.07
C TRP A 93 -2.98 12.78 8.69
N ALA A 94 -3.38 11.61 9.20
CA ALA A 94 -4.59 10.91 8.79
C ALA A 94 -5.87 11.75 8.95
N THR A 95 -5.96 12.55 10.03
CA THR A 95 -7.14 13.39 10.30
C THR A 95 -7.28 14.57 9.35
N LYS A 96 -6.25 14.88 8.56
CA LYS A 96 -6.28 15.96 7.59
C LYS A 96 -6.87 15.54 6.24
N PHE A 97 -7.08 14.25 6.03
CA PHE A 97 -7.78 13.75 4.85
C PHE A 97 -9.29 13.78 5.09
N GLU A 98 -10.05 13.99 4.00
CA GLU A 98 -11.51 13.98 4.07
C GLU A 98 -12.04 12.64 4.54
N LYS A 99 -11.47 11.56 4.00
CA LYS A 99 -11.77 10.20 4.42
C LYS A 99 -10.65 9.25 4.00
N ILE A 100 -10.64 8.09 4.62
CA ILE A 100 -9.71 7.01 4.30
C ILE A 100 -10.51 5.84 3.76
N VAL A 101 -10.14 5.36 2.57
CA VAL A 101 -10.76 4.19 1.96
C VAL A 101 -9.73 3.06 1.92
N PHE A 102 -10.01 1.95 2.60
CA PHE A 102 -9.21 0.74 2.46
C PHE A 102 -9.74 -0.06 1.28
N VAL A 103 -8.90 -0.23 0.26
CA VAL A 103 -9.23 -0.99 -0.94
C VAL A 103 -8.55 -2.35 -0.85
N CYS A 104 -9.33 -3.39 -0.58
CA CYS A 104 -8.83 -4.74 -0.30
C CYS A 104 -8.90 -5.58 -1.57
N ILE A 105 -7.74 -6.00 -2.08
CA ILE A 105 -7.64 -6.86 -3.26
C ILE A 105 -7.36 -8.29 -2.77
N GLU A 106 -8.41 -9.12 -2.77
CA GLU A 106 -8.37 -10.47 -2.18
C GLU A 106 -8.23 -11.55 -3.27
N THR A 107 -7.13 -11.49 -4.00
CA THR A 107 -6.80 -12.46 -5.04
C THR A 107 -6.36 -13.78 -4.41
N PRO A 108 -6.73 -14.94 -4.99
CA PRO A 108 -6.28 -16.24 -4.48
C PRO A 108 -4.75 -16.36 -4.40
N LEU A 109 -4.28 -17.05 -3.36
CA LEU A 109 -2.85 -17.21 -3.11
C LEU A 109 -2.09 -17.78 -4.31
N GLU A 110 -2.65 -18.79 -4.98
CA GLU A 110 -2.01 -19.44 -6.14
C GLU A 110 -1.71 -18.44 -7.25
N VAL A 111 -2.63 -17.54 -7.54
CA VAL A 111 -2.47 -16.50 -8.56
C VAL A 111 -1.37 -15.52 -8.16
N CYS A 112 -1.33 -15.15 -6.89
CA CYS A 112 -0.29 -14.26 -6.36
C CYS A 112 1.10 -14.89 -6.47
N LEU A 113 1.21 -16.18 -6.16
CA LEU A 113 2.47 -16.93 -6.28
C LEU A 113 2.96 -16.99 -7.72
N GLU A 114 2.05 -17.27 -8.66
CA GLU A 114 2.39 -17.29 -10.09
C GLU A 114 2.91 -15.95 -10.57
N ARG A 115 2.23 -14.86 -10.22
CA ARG A 115 2.63 -13.51 -10.61
C ARG A 115 3.98 -13.12 -10.00
N ASN A 116 4.21 -13.50 -8.74
CA ASN A 116 5.49 -13.23 -8.08
C ASN A 116 6.64 -14.02 -8.75
N ALA A 117 6.40 -15.25 -9.14
CA ALA A 117 7.42 -16.09 -9.81
C ALA A 117 7.85 -15.49 -11.16
N ALA A 118 6.98 -14.73 -11.81
CA ALA A 118 7.27 -14.07 -13.09
C ALA A 118 8.07 -12.75 -12.92
N ARG A 119 8.27 -12.27 -11.69
CA ARG A 119 9.04 -11.05 -11.45
C ARG A 119 10.53 -11.26 -11.62
N ASP A 120 11.25 -10.16 -11.85
CA ASP A 120 12.71 -10.14 -11.80
C ASP A 120 13.19 -10.72 -10.46
N SER A 121 14.25 -11.54 -10.52
CA SER A 121 14.77 -12.25 -9.33
C SER A 121 15.15 -11.30 -8.19
N ARG A 122 15.59 -10.07 -8.50
CA ARG A 122 15.97 -9.09 -7.49
C ARG A 122 14.77 -8.58 -6.70
N THR A 123 13.62 -8.39 -7.36
CA THR A 123 12.41 -7.83 -6.76
C THR A 123 11.42 -8.90 -6.34
N ARG A 124 11.71 -10.17 -6.65
CA ARG A 124 10.85 -11.29 -6.28
C ARG A 124 10.83 -11.48 -4.78
N VAL A 125 9.64 -11.54 -4.22
CA VAL A 125 9.46 -11.86 -2.80
C VAL A 125 9.61 -13.36 -2.60
N PRO A 126 10.31 -13.84 -1.56
CA PRO A 126 10.37 -15.28 -1.28
C PRO A 126 8.96 -15.87 -1.12
N GLU A 127 8.74 -17.05 -1.68
CA GLU A 127 7.43 -17.71 -1.65
C GLU A 127 6.93 -17.92 -0.22
N SER A 128 7.84 -18.32 0.69
CA SER A 128 7.50 -18.49 2.11
C SER A 128 7.00 -17.20 2.75
N ALA A 129 7.57 -16.06 2.34
CA ALA A 129 7.13 -14.76 2.84
C ALA A 129 5.72 -14.41 2.34
N ILE A 130 5.40 -14.71 1.08
CA ILE A 130 4.06 -14.47 0.54
C ILE A 130 3.03 -15.34 1.26
N LYS A 131 3.34 -16.60 1.51
CA LYS A 131 2.46 -17.50 2.26
C LYS A 131 2.21 -16.99 3.69
N SER A 132 3.26 -16.52 4.35
CA SER A 132 3.16 -15.93 5.68
C SER A 132 2.30 -14.65 5.66
N MET A 133 2.48 -13.81 4.63
CA MET A 133 1.67 -12.60 4.46
C MET A 133 0.21 -12.93 4.23
N TYR A 134 -0.08 -13.98 3.43
CA TYR A 134 -1.44 -14.43 3.20
C TYR A 134 -2.12 -14.86 4.50
N GLU A 135 -1.42 -15.59 5.36
CA GLU A 135 -1.94 -16.01 6.67
C GLU A 135 -2.13 -14.80 7.61
N SER A 136 -1.28 -13.81 7.50
CA SER A 136 -1.33 -12.58 8.30
C SER A 136 -2.41 -11.62 7.86
N TYR A 137 -2.91 -11.76 6.62
CA TYR A 137 -3.90 -10.84 6.07
C TYR A 137 -5.21 -10.92 6.84
N LYS A 138 -5.69 -9.75 7.31
CA LYS A 138 -6.99 -9.58 7.94
C LYS A 138 -7.66 -8.36 7.31
N ARG A 139 -8.85 -8.57 6.76
CA ARG A 139 -9.63 -7.48 6.18
C ARG A 139 -9.89 -6.41 7.26
N PRO A 140 -9.76 -5.11 6.93
CA PRO A 140 -10.07 -4.06 7.89
C PRO A 140 -11.56 -4.05 8.26
N THR A 141 -11.87 -3.46 9.40
CA THR A 141 -13.24 -3.24 9.85
C THR A 141 -13.49 -1.74 10.01
N LEU A 142 -14.76 -1.31 9.94
CA LEU A 142 -15.11 0.11 10.02
C LEU A 142 -14.75 0.76 11.34
N ASN A 143 -14.71 0.00 12.41
CA ASN A 143 -14.40 0.51 13.76
C ASN A 143 -12.94 0.38 14.15
N GLU A 144 -12.08 -0.03 13.22
CA GLU A 144 -10.63 -0.15 13.46
C GLU A 144 -10.01 1.20 13.82
N PHE A 145 -10.50 2.28 13.19
CA PHE A 145 -10.07 3.65 13.45
C PHE A 145 -11.31 4.53 13.61
N ASP A 146 -11.96 4.45 14.78
CA ASP A 146 -13.25 5.08 15.03
C ASP A 146 -13.20 6.61 15.06
N TYR A 147 -12.01 7.21 15.20
CA TYR A 147 -11.81 8.66 15.14
C TYR A 147 -11.63 9.18 13.70
N LEU A 148 -11.66 8.32 12.69
CA LEU A 148 -11.51 8.67 11.28
C LEU A 148 -12.78 8.33 10.51
N ASN A 149 -12.99 9.03 9.40
CA ASN A 149 -14.01 8.66 8.43
C ASN A 149 -13.44 7.57 7.52
N VAL A 150 -13.90 6.33 7.69
CA VAL A 150 -13.35 5.15 7.03
C VAL A 150 -14.40 4.48 6.15
N GLU A 151 -14.01 4.12 4.94
CA GLU A 151 -14.79 3.25 4.05
C GLU A 151 -13.93 2.04 3.67
N ILE A 152 -14.59 0.93 3.31
CA ILE A 152 -13.91 -0.31 2.92
C ILE A 152 -14.51 -0.79 1.60
N GLU A 153 -13.64 -1.04 0.62
CA GLU A 153 -13.99 -1.69 -0.65
C GLU A 153 -13.29 -3.03 -0.72
N VAL A 154 -14.00 -4.08 -1.12
CA VAL A 154 -13.44 -5.43 -1.25
C VAL A 154 -13.57 -5.90 -2.68
N ILE A 155 -12.44 -6.25 -3.29
CA ILE A 155 -12.33 -6.73 -4.67
C ILE A 155 -11.83 -8.18 -4.61
N LYS A 156 -12.54 -9.09 -5.26
CA LYS A 156 -12.17 -10.52 -5.29
C LYS A 156 -11.77 -10.98 -6.68
#